data_15684421492fd593b00e3552aeefeab5
#
_entry.id   15684421492fd593b00e3552aeefeab5
#
_cell.length_a   1.000
_cell.length_b   1.000
_cell.length_c   1.000
_cell.angle_alpha   90.00
_cell.angle_beta   90.00
_cell.angle_gamma   90.00
#
_symmetry.space_group_name_H-M   'P 1'
#
loop_
_entity.id
_entity.type
_entity.pdbx_description
1 polymer ?
#
loop_
_entity_poly.entity_id
_entity_poly.type
_entity_poly.pdbx_seq_one_letter_code
_entity_poly.pdbx_strand_id
1 'polypeptide(L)'
;MTYSQNRVSIRRALISVSDKNNLESLANNLKEMGVEILSTGGTADFLRKLGHEVTDVSDYTEFPEMMDGRIKTLHPKVHGALLGRSDIDNHVMQDNGIEAIDLLVVNLYPFEETVKSKNSSLADAIENIDIGGPAMIRAASKNHDRVTVLVDPCDYAEFIDEMTTYNGISHANRHTLAAKAFAHTARYDGIIANYLSAIKDTGDKADFPRYLTTQFQKVGHLRYGENPHQKGAFYAEKNPIIGTIGYTRQIQGKALSYNNIADADAALECIKEFDEAPACVIVKHANPCGVALESNLELAYLKAFSTDPTSAFGGVIAFNDKVTKQLAEIITEKQFVEVIIAPEYEEDAIEVFKIKKNLRILNCGQWEGKQQPWQMFKRVNGGLLVQDADILQLDDSQLEVVSKKQPTEQQMADLKFAWKVAKRVKSNAIVYANDLMTIGVGAGQMSRVVSAKIAGIKAQDASLKVTGSVMASDAFFPFRDGIDAAAASGIAAVIQPGGSIRDEEVIDAANEHNMVMIFTGVRHFNH
;
A
#
# COMPACT_ATOMS: atom_id res chain seq x y z
N MET A 1 -27.54 -23.46 22.87
CA MET A 1 -27.77 -23.40 21.43
C MET A 1 -26.51 -22.86 20.80
N THR A 2 -25.88 -23.59 19.90
CA THR A 2 -24.70 -23.13 19.17
C THR A 2 -25.13 -22.03 18.20
N TYR A 3 -24.48 -20.89 18.23
CA TYR A 3 -24.76 -19.70 17.38
C TYR A 3 -24.85 -19.99 15.87
N SER A 4 -24.36 -21.13 15.41
CA SER A 4 -24.34 -21.54 14.00
C SER A 4 -25.69 -21.99 13.42
N GLN A 5 -26.72 -22.21 14.22
CA GLN A 5 -28.02 -22.74 13.76
C GLN A 5 -29.13 -21.67 13.67
N ASN A 6 -28.93 -20.44 14.13
CA ASN A 6 -29.94 -19.38 14.06
C ASN A 6 -29.84 -18.66 12.71
N ARG A 7 -30.67 -19.09 11.75
CA ARG A 7 -30.81 -18.44 10.43
C ARG A 7 -32.03 -17.52 10.45
N VAL A 8 -31.88 -16.37 9.78
CA VAL A 8 -32.98 -15.40 9.58
C VAL A 8 -33.32 -15.35 8.11
N SER A 9 -34.58 -15.63 7.77
CA SER A 9 -35.12 -15.43 6.43
C SER A 9 -35.37 -13.94 6.17
N ILE A 10 -35.25 -13.56 4.91
CA ILE A 10 -35.46 -12.18 4.45
C ILE A 10 -36.85 -12.09 3.82
N ARG A 11 -37.70 -11.19 4.30
CA ARG A 11 -39.03 -10.90 3.76
C ARG A 11 -39.09 -9.52 3.14
N ARG A 12 -38.35 -8.58 3.70
CA ARG A 12 -38.33 -7.18 3.24
C ARG A 12 -36.91 -6.65 3.25
N ALA A 13 -36.52 -6.03 2.13
CA ALA A 13 -35.23 -5.39 1.94
C ALA A 13 -35.40 -3.88 1.75
N LEU A 14 -34.57 -3.08 2.41
CA LEU A 14 -34.38 -1.67 2.09
C LEU A 14 -33.09 -1.50 1.32
N ILE A 15 -33.20 -1.00 0.07
CA ILE A 15 -32.06 -0.84 -0.85
C ILE A 15 -31.90 0.63 -1.20
N SER A 16 -30.74 1.21 -0.86
CA SER A 16 -30.37 2.58 -1.19
C SER A 16 -28.87 2.67 -1.46
N VAL A 17 -28.48 2.61 -2.74
CA VAL A 17 -27.08 2.51 -3.13
C VAL A 17 -26.68 3.59 -4.13
N SER A 18 -25.50 4.16 -3.93
CA SER A 18 -24.81 5.04 -4.87
C SER A 18 -24.15 4.20 -5.98
N ASP A 19 -23.31 3.25 -5.59
CA ASP A 19 -22.73 2.25 -6.48
C ASP A 19 -23.74 1.12 -6.77
N LYS A 20 -24.09 0.94 -8.04
CA LYS A 20 -25.08 -0.03 -8.53
C LYS A 20 -24.47 -1.29 -9.14
N ASN A 21 -23.15 -1.51 -8.97
CA ASN A 21 -22.50 -2.72 -9.44
C ASN A 21 -23.16 -3.95 -8.81
N ASN A 22 -23.41 -4.98 -9.63
CA ASN A 22 -24.06 -6.24 -9.26
C ASN A 22 -25.47 -6.11 -8.64
N LEU A 23 -26.07 -4.90 -8.60
CA LEU A 23 -27.39 -4.67 -8.00
C LEU A 23 -28.50 -5.41 -8.76
N GLU A 24 -28.42 -5.50 -10.09
CA GLU A 24 -29.39 -6.23 -10.92
C GLU A 24 -29.46 -7.71 -10.52
N SER A 25 -28.30 -8.36 -10.37
CA SER A 25 -28.23 -9.76 -9.92
C SER A 25 -28.85 -9.96 -8.55
N LEU A 26 -28.53 -9.08 -7.60
CA LEU A 26 -29.12 -9.12 -6.25
C LEU A 26 -30.63 -8.95 -6.30
N ALA A 27 -31.13 -7.95 -7.02
CA ALA A 27 -32.56 -7.65 -7.09
C ALA A 27 -33.37 -8.78 -7.76
N ASN A 28 -32.83 -9.40 -8.83
CA ASN A 28 -33.48 -10.55 -9.48
C ASN A 28 -33.62 -11.72 -8.51
N ASN A 29 -32.57 -12.05 -7.76
CA ASN A 29 -32.64 -13.12 -6.76
C ASN A 29 -33.62 -12.81 -5.63
N LEU A 30 -33.65 -11.56 -5.13
CA LEU A 30 -34.62 -11.15 -4.10
C LEU A 30 -36.07 -11.29 -4.60
N LYS A 31 -36.34 -10.94 -5.87
CA LYS A 31 -37.65 -11.10 -6.52
C LYS A 31 -38.06 -12.59 -6.63
N GLU A 32 -37.13 -13.46 -7.05
CA GLU A 32 -37.39 -14.91 -7.13
C GLU A 32 -37.70 -15.52 -5.75
N MET A 33 -37.11 -14.96 -4.69
CA MET A 33 -37.36 -15.36 -3.30
C MET A 33 -38.62 -14.72 -2.70
N GLY A 34 -39.34 -13.85 -3.44
CA GLY A 34 -40.54 -13.18 -2.96
C GLY A 34 -40.26 -12.08 -1.91
N VAL A 35 -39.07 -11.48 -1.91
CA VAL A 35 -38.69 -10.43 -1.00
C VAL A 35 -39.26 -9.10 -1.47
N GLU A 36 -39.99 -8.40 -0.59
CA GLU A 36 -40.47 -7.04 -0.83
C GLU A 36 -39.30 -6.04 -0.82
N ILE A 37 -39.27 -5.12 -1.78
CA ILE A 37 -38.19 -4.13 -1.92
C ILE A 37 -38.73 -2.73 -1.60
N LEU A 38 -38.16 -2.13 -0.55
CA LEU A 38 -38.26 -0.70 -0.27
C LEU A 38 -37.05 0.00 -0.87
N SER A 39 -37.23 1.19 -1.46
CA SER A 39 -36.09 1.95 -1.98
C SER A 39 -36.40 3.45 -2.04
N THR A 40 -35.39 4.26 -2.40
CA THR A 40 -35.50 5.72 -2.51
C THR A 40 -34.82 6.23 -3.80
N GLY A 41 -35.36 7.32 -4.36
CA GLY A 41 -34.72 8.13 -5.38
C GLY A 41 -34.15 7.32 -6.56
N GLY A 42 -32.93 7.62 -6.97
CA GLY A 42 -32.29 7.01 -8.14
C GLY A 42 -32.04 5.49 -8.05
N THR A 43 -32.10 4.89 -6.84
CA THR A 43 -32.06 3.42 -6.69
C THR A 43 -33.42 2.82 -7.02
N ALA A 44 -34.51 3.42 -6.55
CA ALA A 44 -35.86 2.99 -6.87
C ALA A 44 -36.13 3.05 -8.38
N ASP A 45 -35.74 4.17 -9.02
CA ASP A 45 -35.87 4.33 -10.48
C ASP A 45 -35.08 3.30 -11.27
N PHE A 46 -33.86 2.97 -10.82
CA PHE A 46 -33.04 1.94 -11.45
C PHE A 46 -33.72 0.57 -11.35
N LEU A 47 -34.21 0.18 -10.19
CA LEU A 47 -34.85 -1.10 -9.96
C LEU A 47 -36.17 -1.22 -10.76
N ARG A 48 -36.99 -0.16 -10.85
CA ARG A 48 -38.21 -0.13 -11.66
C ARG A 48 -37.91 -0.27 -13.13
N LYS A 49 -36.83 0.33 -13.66
CA LYS A 49 -36.41 0.15 -15.06
C LYS A 49 -36.01 -1.28 -15.36
N LEU A 50 -35.57 -2.05 -14.38
CA LEU A 50 -35.29 -3.49 -14.49
C LEU A 50 -36.56 -4.36 -14.31
N GLY A 51 -37.73 -3.76 -14.12
CA GLY A 51 -39.03 -4.49 -14.00
C GLY A 51 -39.29 -5.06 -12.60
N HIS A 52 -38.69 -4.46 -11.57
CA HIS A 52 -38.98 -4.79 -10.17
C HIS A 52 -40.12 -3.93 -9.62
N GLU A 53 -40.98 -4.54 -8.79
CA GLU A 53 -41.90 -3.81 -7.95
C GLU A 53 -41.15 -3.22 -6.78
N VAL A 54 -41.27 -1.90 -6.56
CA VAL A 54 -40.55 -1.16 -5.54
C VAL A 54 -41.51 -0.23 -4.83
N THR A 55 -41.59 -0.37 -3.53
CA THR A 55 -42.31 0.58 -2.65
C THR A 55 -41.35 1.72 -2.28
N ASP A 56 -41.77 2.97 -2.51
CA ASP A 56 -40.98 4.12 -2.06
C ASP A 56 -41.00 4.24 -0.53
N VAL A 57 -39.87 4.65 0.03
CA VAL A 57 -39.77 4.86 1.48
C VAL A 57 -40.76 5.94 1.94
N SER A 58 -41.08 6.94 1.11
CA SER A 58 -42.12 7.94 1.38
C SER A 58 -43.49 7.30 1.54
N ASP A 59 -43.84 6.31 0.72
CA ASP A 59 -45.12 5.60 0.82
C ASP A 59 -45.16 4.71 2.08
N TYR A 60 -44.05 4.01 2.36
CA TYR A 60 -43.90 3.19 3.58
C TYR A 60 -44.01 4.02 4.86
N THR A 61 -43.39 5.21 4.88
CA THR A 61 -43.37 6.10 6.06
C THR A 61 -44.62 6.97 6.16
N GLU A 62 -45.36 7.14 5.05
CA GLU A 62 -46.42 8.13 4.88
C GLU A 62 -45.92 9.58 5.11
N PHE A 63 -44.62 9.80 4.81
CA PHE A 63 -43.95 11.07 5.02
C PHE A 63 -43.18 11.49 3.77
N PRO A 64 -43.40 12.72 3.25
CA PRO A 64 -42.77 13.13 2.01
C PRO A 64 -41.26 13.35 2.19
N GLU A 65 -40.50 13.13 1.11
CA GLU A 65 -39.11 13.54 1.02
C GLU A 65 -39.03 15.08 1.06
N MET A 66 -38.10 15.63 1.86
CA MET A 66 -37.98 17.09 2.10
C MET A 66 -36.51 17.52 2.02
N MET A 67 -36.32 18.85 1.86
CA MET A 67 -35.00 19.49 1.89
C MET A 67 -34.05 18.88 0.85
N ASP A 68 -34.50 18.78 -0.40
CA ASP A 68 -33.75 18.21 -1.52
C ASP A 68 -33.19 16.78 -1.24
N GLY A 69 -33.97 15.98 -0.49
CA GLY A 69 -33.63 14.60 -0.15
C GLY A 69 -32.78 14.42 1.09
N ARG A 70 -32.43 15.48 1.80
CA ARG A 70 -31.67 15.36 3.07
C ARG A 70 -32.44 14.63 4.16
N ILE A 71 -33.80 14.69 4.12
CA ILE A 71 -34.68 13.93 5.00
C ILE A 71 -35.60 13.05 4.16
N LYS A 72 -35.26 11.77 4.09
CA LYS A 72 -36.08 10.73 3.44
C LYS A 72 -36.05 9.40 4.21
N THR A 73 -34.93 9.02 4.78
CA THR A 73 -34.77 7.77 5.53
C THR A 73 -34.62 7.98 7.04
N LEU A 74 -34.44 9.23 7.49
CA LEU A 74 -34.36 9.59 8.90
C LEU A 74 -35.77 9.67 9.50
N HIS A 75 -36.44 8.54 9.60
CA HIS A 75 -37.82 8.44 10.08
C HIS A 75 -37.96 7.33 11.12
N PRO A 76 -38.77 7.50 12.21
CA PRO A 76 -38.98 6.48 13.23
C PRO A 76 -39.45 5.13 12.70
N LYS A 77 -40.32 5.09 11.66
CA LYS A 77 -40.77 3.84 11.02
C LYS A 77 -39.55 3.07 10.42
N VAL A 78 -38.65 3.74 9.70
CA VAL A 78 -37.46 3.12 9.09
C VAL A 78 -36.51 2.60 10.18
N HIS A 79 -36.15 3.45 11.14
CA HIS A 79 -35.22 3.05 12.19
C HIS A 79 -35.84 2.05 13.18
N GLY A 80 -37.13 2.14 13.46
CA GLY A 80 -37.87 1.15 14.25
C GLY A 80 -37.89 -0.22 13.56
N ALA A 81 -38.09 -0.24 12.21
CA ALA A 81 -38.05 -1.45 11.39
C ALA A 81 -36.67 -2.15 11.40
N LEU A 82 -35.57 -1.38 11.48
CA LEU A 82 -34.21 -1.88 11.57
C LEU A 82 -33.79 -2.25 13.01
N LEU A 83 -34.23 -1.51 14.02
CA LEU A 83 -33.79 -1.65 15.42
C LEU A 83 -34.69 -2.56 16.26
N GLY A 84 -35.93 -2.82 15.84
CA GLY A 84 -36.89 -3.62 16.59
C GLY A 84 -36.35 -5.04 16.84
N ARG A 85 -36.38 -5.48 18.10
CA ARG A 85 -35.89 -6.79 18.52
C ARG A 85 -37.03 -7.80 18.44
N SER A 86 -36.76 -8.98 17.86
CA SER A 86 -37.74 -10.06 17.80
C SER A 86 -38.20 -10.42 19.22
N ASP A 87 -39.49 -10.70 19.35
CA ASP A 87 -40.18 -11.14 20.58
C ASP A 87 -40.23 -10.10 21.74
N ILE A 88 -39.42 -9.02 21.66
CA ILE A 88 -39.39 -7.99 22.69
C ILE A 88 -40.21 -6.77 22.26
N ASP A 89 -39.96 -6.26 21.04
CA ASP A 89 -40.51 -4.98 20.57
C ASP A 89 -41.71 -5.16 19.64
N ASN A 90 -42.17 -6.40 19.38
CA ASN A 90 -43.26 -6.71 18.44
C ASN A 90 -44.54 -5.91 18.71
N HIS A 91 -44.95 -5.78 19.99
CA HIS A 91 -46.15 -5.04 20.36
C HIS A 91 -46.02 -3.54 20.01
N VAL A 92 -44.88 -2.94 20.37
CA VAL A 92 -44.63 -1.52 20.08
C VAL A 92 -44.55 -1.28 18.57
N MET A 93 -43.97 -2.19 17.82
CA MET A 93 -43.92 -2.11 16.36
C MET A 93 -45.31 -2.18 15.74
N GLN A 94 -46.16 -3.10 16.19
CA GLN A 94 -47.53 -3.23 15.73
C GLN A 94 -48.37 -2.02 16.02
N ASP A 95 -48.31 -1.49 17.27
CA ASP A 95 -49.06 -0.31 17.68
C ASP A 95 -48.71 0.95 16.86
N ASN A 96 -47.50 1.00 16.31
CA ASN A 96 -47.01 2.13 15.52
C ASN A 96 -46.97 1.85 14.01
N GLY A 97 -47.54 0.74 13.55
CA GLY A 97 -47.53 0.35 12.13
C GLY A 97 -46.13 0.19 11.54
N ILE A 98 -45.18 -0.33 12.35
CA ILE A 98 -43.81 -0.54 11.96
C ILE A 98 -43.63 -2.01 11.50
N GLU A 99 -43.40 -2.22 10.24
CA GLU A 99 -43.11 -3.54 9.69
C GLU A 99 -41.60 -3.76 9.61
N ALA A 100 -41.13 -4.96 9.96
CA ALA A 100 -39.70 -5.26 10.04
C ALA A 100 -39.01 -5.19 8.67
N ILE A 101 -37.79 -4.66 8.65
CA ILE A 101 -36.83 -4.72 7.54
C ILE A 101 -35.74 -5.71 7.92
N ASP A 102 -35.59 -6.79 7.13
CA ASP A 102 -34.70 -7.91 7.44
C ASP A 102 -33.37 -7.81 6.72
N LEU A 103 -33.31 -7.06 5.61
CA LEU A 103 -32.12 -6.80 4.81
C LEU A 103 -31.98 -5.29 4.57
N LEU A 104 -30.80 -4.77 4.87
CA LEU A 104 -30.39 -3.42 4.48
C LEU A 104 -29.25 -3.51 3.47
N VAL A 105 -29.41 -2.90 2.29
CA VAL A 105 -28.37 -2.77 1.27
C VAL A 105 -28.10 -1.29 1.05
N VAL A 106 -26.98 -0.80 1.56
CA VAL A 106 -26.63 0.62 1.51
C VAL A 106 -25.12 0.77 1.30
N ASN A 107 -24.72 1.45 0.24
CA ASN A 107 -23.40 2.04 0.15
C ASN A 107 -23.52 3.58 0.13
N LEU A 108 -22.47 4.25 0.60
CA LEU A 108 -22.50 5.67 0.87
C LEU A 108 -22.16 6.50 -0.37
N TYR A 109 -22.44 7.78 -0.33
CA TYR A 109 -22.02 8.72 -1.37
C TYR A 109 -20.49 8.73 -1.51
N PRO A 110 -19.97 8.92 -2.74
CA PRO A 110 -18.54 8.81 -3.02
C PRO A 110 -17.75 10.05 -2.57
N PHE A 111 -17.80 10.37 -1.28
CA PHE A 111 -17.12 11.54 -0.71
C PHE A 111 -15.62 11.56 -1.03
N GLU A 112 -14.95 10.40 -0.94
CA GLU A 112 -13.51 10.28 -1.25
C GLU A 112 -13.20 10.65 -2.71
N GLU A 113 -14.05 10.25 -3.65
CA GLU A 113 -13.90 10.58 -5.07
C GLU A 113 -14.20 12.05 -5.32
N THR A 114 -15.23 12.59 -4.64
CA THR A 114 -15.58 14.02 -4.73
C THR A 114 -14.39 14.90 -4.32
N VAL A 115 -13.77 14.62 -3.16
CA VAL A 115 -12.67 15.45 -2.65
C VAL A 115 -11.34 15.26 -3.40
N LYS A 116 -11.17 14.17 -4.16
CA LYS A 116 -10.04 13.93 -5.06
C LYS A 116 -10.19 14.68 -6.39
N SER A 117 -11.40 15.08 -6.76
CA SER A 117 -11.64 15.84 -7.99
C SER A 117 -11.01 17.24 -7.88
N LYS A 118 -10.20 17.62 -8.88
CA LYS A 118 -9.53 18.93 -8.92
C LYS A 118 -10.48 20.15 -8.93
N ASN A 119 -11.75 19.93 -9.28
CA ASN A 119 -12.74 21.00 -9.45
C ASN A 119 -13.79 21.04 -8.33
N SER A 120 -13.71 20.19 -7.31
CA SER A 120 -14.68 20.20 -6.23
C SER A 120 -14.41 21.31 -5.21
N SER A 121 -15.44 22.08 -4.90
CA SER A 121 -15.40 23.10 -3.85
C SER A 121 -15.63 22.46 -2.46
N LEU A 122 -15.35 23.21 -1.40
CA LEU A 122 -15.71 22.80 -0.03
C LEU A 122 -17.23 22.61 0.11
N ALA A 123 -18.03 23.42 -0.56
CA ALA A 123 -19.49 23.29 -0.57
C ALA A 123 -19.94 21.97 -1.20
N ASP A 124 -19.34 21.60 -2.34
CA ASP A 124 -19.61 20.29 -2.99
C ASP A 124 -19.22 19.12 -2.09
N ALA A 125 -18.08 19.22 -1.40
CA ALA A 125 -17.65 18.21 -0.45
C ALA A 125 -18.66 18.05 0.70
N ILE A 126 -19.12 19.17 1.29
CA ILE A 126 -20.11 19.16 2.39
C ILE A 126 -21.44 18.57 1.91
N GLU A 127 -21.92 18.93 0.72
CA GLU A 127 -23.17 18.41 0.17
C GLU A 127 -23.14 16.90 -0.09
N ASN A 128 -21.95 16.35 -0.35
CA ASN A 128 -21.75 14.91 -0.53
C ASN A 128 -21.52 14.13 0.78
N ILE A 129 -21.76 14.74 1.95
CA ILE A 129 -21.74 14.02 3.23
C ILE A 129 -23.09 13.32 3.43
N ASP A 130 -23.07 12.00 3.38
CA ASP A 130 -24.24 11.15 3.61
C ASP A 130 -24.55 11.08 5.12
N ILE A 131 -25.79 11.43 5.49
CA ILE A 131 -26.28 11.36 6.87
C ILE A 131 -27.18 10.13 7.06
N GLY A 132 -28.12 9.92 6.14
CA GLY A 132 -29.13 8.85 6.26
C GLY A 132 -28.53 7.45 6.10
N GLY A 133 -27.61 7.28 5.16
CA GLY A 133 -26.94 6.01 4.93
C GLY A 133 -26.19 5.48 6.15
N PRO A 134 -25.25 6.25 6.74
CA PRO A 134 -24.56 5.84 7.97
C PRO A 134 -25.51 5.58 9.15
N ALA A 135 -26.58 6.36 9.30
CA ALA A 135 -27.57 6.16 10.35
C ALA A 135 -28.27 4.79 10.21
N MET A 136 -28.73 4.45 9.00
CA MET A 136 -29.37 3.16 8.71
C MET A 136 -28.39 1.99 8.88
N ILE A 137 -27.17 2.11 8.34
CA ILE A 137 -26.12 1.09 8.46
C ILE A 137 -25.85 0.77 9.93
N ARG A 138 -25.67 1.79 10.76
CA ARG A 138 -25.41 1.61 12.20
C ARG A 138 -26.60 0.99 12.94
N ALA A 139 -27.84 1.38 12.57
CA ALA A 139 -29.05 0.78 13.15
C ALA A 139 -29.16 -0.71 12.83
N ALA A 140 -29.03 -1.08 11.56
CA ALA A 140 -29.08 -2.47 11.11
C ALA A 140 -27.95 -3.32 11.72
N SER A 141 -26.70 -2.79 11.72
CA SER A 141 -25.54 -3.48 12.29
C SER A 141 -25.67 -3.72 13.79
N LYS A 142 -26.24 -2.77 14.54
CA LYS A 142 -26.52 -2.94 15.98
C LYS A 142 -27.49 -4.10 16.23
N ASN A 143 -28.42 -4.34 15.30
CA ASN A 143 -29.45 -5.37 15.40
C ASN A 143 -29.16 -6.60 14.51
N HIS A 144 -27.89 -6.96 14.34
CA HIS A 144 -27.46 -8.07 13.48
C HIS A 144 -27.97 -9.44 13.94
N ASP A 145 -28.51 -9.56 15.14
CA ASP A 145 -29.24 -10.76 15.56
C ASP A 145 -30.45 -11.04 14.67
N ARG A 146 -31.03 -10.01 14.05
CA ARG A 146 -32.17 -10.09 13.16
C ARG A 146 -31.90 -9.56 11.74
N VAL A 147 -31.17 -8.46 11.60
CA VAL A 147 -31.01 -7.75 10.33
C VAL A 147 -29.69 -8.12 9.66
N THR A 148 -29.75 -8.44 8.38
CA THR A 148 -28.57 -8.56 7.52
C THR A 148 -28.26 -7.18 6.92
N VAL A 149 -26.97 -6.79 6.88
CA VAL A 149 -26.54 -5.52 6.32
C VAL A 149 -25.45 -5.75 5.27
N LEU A 150 -25.66 -5.23 4.06
CA LEU A 150 -24.72 -5.29 2.93
C LEU A 150 -24.29 -3.86 2.57
N VAL A 151 -22.98 -3.59 2.64
CA VAL A 151 -22.40 -2.27 2.34
C VAL A 151 -21.44 -2.29 1.14
N ASP A 152 -21.23 -3.47 0.55
CA ASP A 152 -20.24 -3.68 -0.50
C ASP A 152 -20.82 -4.63 -1.56
N PRO A 153 -20.85 -4.26 -2.86
CA PRO A 153 -21.32 -5.14 -3.92
C PRO A 153 -20.59 -6.48 -4.04
N CYS A 154 -19.36 -6.58 -3.52
CA CYS A 154 -18.61 -7.84 -3.50
C CYS A 154 -19.24 -8.91 -2.59
N ASP A 155 -20.08 -8.52 -1.63
CA ASP A 155 -20.72 -9.46 -0.69
C ASP A 155 -22.02 -10.06 -1.27
N TYR A 156 -22.56 -9.54 -2.37
CA TYR A 156 -23.86 -9.95 -2.89
C TYR A 156 -23.87 -11.40 -3.33
N ALA A 157 -22.82 -11.89 -3.97
CA ALA A 157 -22.74 -13.28 -4.44
C ALA A 157 -22.78 -14.29 -3.28
N GLU A 158 -22.01 -14.05 -2.22
CA GLU A 158 -22.00 -14.92 -1.03
C GLU A 158 -23.35 -14.89 -0.29
N PHE A 159 -23.94 -13.69 -0.17
CA PHE A 159 -25.28 -13.52 0.39
C PHE A 159 -26.34 -14.32 -0.41
N ILE A 160 -26.34 -14.21 -1.74
CA ILE A 160 -27.27 -14.93 -2.62
C ILE A 160 -27.10 -16.45 -2.47
N ASP A 161 -25.86 -16.94 -2.48
CA ASP A 161 -25.55 -18.36 -2.33
C ASP A 161 -26.09 -18.92 -1.01
N GLU A 162 -25.86 -18.22 0.09
CA GLU A 162 -26.36 -18.64 1.41
C GLU A 162 -27.90 -18.61 1.48
N MET A 163 -28.53 -17.55 0.94
CA MET A 163 -29.99 -17.43 0.88
C MET A 163 -30.62 -18.55 0.05
N THR A 164 -30.06 -18.83 -1.13
CA THR A 164 -30.56 -19.87 -2.04
C THR A 164 -30.41 -21.26 -1.42
N THR A 165 -29.27 -21.53 -0.79
CA THR A 165 -28.95 -22.85 -0.23
C THR A 165 -29.76 -23.16 1.04
N TYR A 166 -29.96 -22.15 1.89
CA TYR A 166 -30.47 -22.37 3.25
C TYR A 166 -31.73 -21.59 3.60
N ASN A 167 -32.27 -20.81 2.66
CA ASN A 167 -33.43 -19.94 2.86
C ASN A 167 -33.28 -19.00 4.10
N GLY A 168 -32.07 -18.51 4.33
CA GLY A 168 -31.79 -17.57 5.43
C GLY A 168 -30.31 -17.43 5.72
N ILE A 169 -29.94 -16.29 6.30
CA ILE A 169 -28.56 -15.92 6.63
C ILE A 169 -28.23 -16.35 8.05
N SER A 170 -27.09 -17.02 8.24
CA SER A 170 -26.58 -17.46 9.55
C SER A 170 -26.21 -16.29 10.46
N HIS A 171 -26.29 -16.47 11.76
CA HIS A 171 -25.85 -15.46 12.74
C HIS A 171 -24.37 -15.11 12.55
N ALA A 172 -23.51 -16.08 12.23
CA ALA A 172 -22.08 -15.86 12.01
C ALA A 172 -21.83 -14.88 10.84
N ASN A 173 -22.55 -15.07 9.72
CA ASN A 173 -22.42 -14.18 8.56
C ASN A 173 -23.04 -12.81 8.83
N ARG A 174 -24.20 -12.73 9.49
CA ARG A 174 -24.76 -11.44 9.92
C ARG A 174 -23.82 -10.65 10.83
N HIS A 175 -23.17 -11.32 11.78
CA HIS A 175 -22.17 -10.71 12.66
C HIS A 175 -20.94 -10.19 11.86
N THR A 176 -20.44 -10.99 10.90
CA THR A 176 -19.30 -10.60 10.06
C THR A 176 -19.65 -9.39 9.19
N LEU A 177 -20.83 -9.41 8.56
CA LEU A 177 -21.33 -8.30 7.76
C LEU A 177 -21.57 -7.03 8.59
N ALA A 178 -22.09 -7.18 9.81
CA ALA A 178 -22.27 -6.04 10.73
C ALA A 178 -20.92 -5.44 11.15
N ALA A 179 -19.91 -6.25 11.42
CA ALA A 179 -18.56 -5.76 11.70
C ALA A 179 -17.98 -5.01 10.50
N LYS A 180 -18.14 -5.54 9.28
CA LYS A 180 -17.75 -4.87 8.03
C LYS A 180 -18.49 -3.54 7.84
N ALA A 181 -19.77 -3.50 8.16
CA ALA A 181 -20.61 -2.30 8.05
C ALA A 181 -20.17 -1.20 9.04
N PHE A 182 -19.84 -1.53 10.29
CA PHE A 182 -19.23 -0.57 11.22
C PHE A 182 -17.85 -0.10 10.75
N ALA A 183 -17.02 -0.98 10.20
CA ALA A 183 -15.74 -0.59 9.60
C ALA A 183 -15.94 0.37 8.41
N HIS A 184 -16.98 0.14 7.59
CA HIS A 184 -17.33 1.00 6.46
C HIS A 184 -17.71 2.42 6.91
N THR A 185 -18.59 2.57 7.92
CA THR A 185 -18.95 3.89 8.45
C THR A 185 -17.78 4.56 9.15
N ALA A 186 -16.98 3.82 9.91
CA ALA A 186 -15.78 4.36 10.57
C ALA A 186 -14.75 4.91 9.56
N ARG A 187 -14.53 4.21 8.43
CA ARG A 187 -13.68 4.70 7.35
C ARG A 187 -14.25 5.96 6.71
N TYR A 188 -15.54 5.97 6.43
CA TYR A 188 -16.25 7.10 5.84
C TYR A 188 -16.11 8.36 6.70
N ASP A 189 -16.45 8.26 7.99
CA ASP A 189 -16.30 9.36 8.96
C ASP A 189 -14.84 9.79 9.12
N GLY A 190 -13.90 8.83 9.08
CA GLY A 190 -12.46 9.10 9.14
C GLY A 190 -11.97 9.94 7.97
N ILE A 191 -12.41 9.65 6.74
CA ILE A 191 -12.06 10.43 5.54
C ILE A 191 -12.63 11.85 5.63
N ILE A 192 -13.90 12.00 6.07
CA ILE A 192 -14.53 13.30 6.29
C ILE A 192 -13.77 14.10 7.36
N ALA A 193 -13.44 13.46 8.49
CA ALA A 193 -12.72 14.12 9.58
C ALA A 193 -11.31 14.58 9.14
N ASN A 194 -10.57 13.73 8.39
CA ASN A 194 -9.27 14.09 7.83
C ASN A 194 -9.40 15.30 6.89
N TYR A 195 -10.39 15.28 5.98
CA TYR A 195 -10.58 16.35 5.01
C TYR A 195 -10.94 17.66 5.71
N LEU A 196 -12.00 17.68 6.53
CA LEU A 196 -12.49 18.90 7.17
C LEU A 196 -11.47 19.48 8.16
N SER A 197 -10.76 18.64 8.91
CA SER A 197 -9.76 19.12 9.87
C SER A 197 -8.44 19.58 9.24
N ALA A 198 -8.25 19.36 7.94
CA ALA A 198 -7.17 19.95 7.16
C ALA A 198 -7.49 21.36 6.63
N ILE A 199 -8.76 21.76 6.57
CA ILE A 199 -9.16 23.09 6.11
C ILE A 199 -8.83 24.14 7.18
N LYS A 200 -8.05 25.17 6.81
CA LYS A 200 -7.69 26.30 7.67
C LYS A 200 -8.80 27.36 7.66
N ASP A 201 -8.79 28.26 8.63
CA ASP A 201 -9.72 29.40 8.69
C ASP A 201 -9.61 30.31 7.45
N THR A 202 -8.49 30.31 6.76
CA THR A 202 -8.25 31.01 5.47
C THR A 202 -8.92 30.33 4.28
N GLY A 203 -9.44 29.09 4.43
CA GLY A 203 -9.94 28.25 3.35
C GLY A 203 -8.87 27.38 2.68
N ASP A 204 -7.58 27.62 2.97
CA ASP A 204 -6.49 26.81 2.45
C ASP A 204 -6.44 25.44 3.12
N LYS A 205 -5.85 24.45 2.43
CA LYS A 205 -5.64 23.10 2.97
C LYS A 205 -4.27 23.01 3.66
N ALA A 206 -4.24 22.47 4.87
CA ALA A 206 -3.00 22.10 5.55
C ALA A 206 -2.44 20.79 4.98
N ASP A 207 -1.12 20.62 5.03
CA ASP A 207 -0.45 19.39 4.57
C ASP A 207 -0.86 18.18 5.42
N PHE A 208 -1.07 18.39 6.73
CA PHE A 208 -1.51 17.35 7.66
C PHE A 208 -2.80 17.80 8.38
N PRO A 209 -3.80 16.90 8.51
CA PRO A 209 -5.05 17.20 9.20
C PRO A 209 -4.82 17.29 10.72
N ARG A 210 -5.67 18.04 11.41
CA ARG A 210 -5.64 18.13 12.88
C ARG A 210 -5.94 16.78 13.55
N TYR A 211 -6.84 15.99 12.95
CA TYR A 211 -7.18 14.64 13.37
C TYR A 211 -6.83 13.69 12.24
N LEU A 212 -5.98 12.68 12.50
CA LEU A 212 -5.61 11.67 11.52
C LEU A 212 -6.28 10.35 11.84
N THR A 213 -7.11 9.89 10.91
CA THR A 213 -7.74 8.57 10.96
C THR A 213 -7.32 7.79 9.73
N THR A 214 -6.74 6.61 9.93
CA THR A 214 -6.40 5.67 8.86
C THR A 214 -7.01 4.31 9.16
N GLN A 215 -7.43 3.60 8.12
CA GLN A 215 -7.99 2.27 8.25
C GLN A 215 -7.27 1.30 7.32
N PHE A 216 -6.81 0.20 7.90
CA PHE A 216 -6.23 -0.92 7.18
C PHE A 216 -7.06 -2.19 7.40
N GLN A 217 -7.15 -3.02 6.39
CA GLN A 217 -7.82 -4.31 6.45
C GLN A 217 -6.80 -5.42 6.69
N LYS A 218 -7.09 -6.32 7.63
CA LYS A 218 -6.22 -7.46 7.90
C LYS A 218 -6.21 -8.43 6.72
N VAL A 219 -5.02 -8.63 6.13
CA VAL A 219 -4.78 -9.61 5.07
C VAL A 219 -4.59 -11.01 5.66
N GLY A 220 -3.84 -11.12 6.76
CA GLY A 220 -3.59 -12.40 7.39
C GLY A 220 -2.84 -12.32 8.71
N HIS A 221 -2.83 -13.46 9.41
CA HIS A 221 -1.97 -13.68 10.57
C HIS A 221 -0.58 -14.09 10.09
N LEU A 222 0.44 -13.51 10.69
CA LEU A 222 1.81 -13.93 10.50
C LEU A 222 2.19 -14.95 11.58
N ARG A 223 3.14 -15.83 11.27
CA ARG A 223 3.58 -16.85 12.21
C ARG A 223 4.05 -16.25 13.54
N TYR A 224 4.77 -15.12 13.46
CA TYR A 224 5.21 -14.28 14.57
C TYR A 224 5.56 -12.90 14.00
N GLY A 225 5.89 -11.94 14.85
CA GLY A 225 6.39 -10.62 14.45
C GLY A 225 7.83 -10.68 13.95
N GLU A 226 8.62 -9.66 14.23
CA GLU A 226 10.05 -9.65 13.90
C GLU A 226 10.80 -10.78 14.63
N ASN A 227 10.40 -11.05 15.87
CA ASN A 227 10.96 -12.10 16.71
C ASN A 227 9.91 -13.15 17.09
N PRO A 228 10.31 -14.43 17.37
CA PRO A 228 9.39 -15.54 17.62
C PRO A 228 8.41 -15.36 18.79
N HIS A 229 8.77 -14.55 19.78
CA HIS A 229 7.90 -14.24 20.94
C HIS A 229 6.86 -13.15 20.67
N GLN A 230 6.95 -12.46 19.53
CA GLN A 230 6.04 -11.38 19.15
C GLN A 230 4.93 -11.91 18.24
N LYS A 231 3.68 -11.53 18.52
CA LYS A 231 2.56 -11.79 17.60
C LYS A 231 2.59 -10.77 16.47
N GLY A 232 2.28 -11.20 15.24
CA GLY A 232 2.23 -10.36 14.06
C GLY A 232 1.03 -10.62 13.18
N ALA A 233 0.60 -9.60 12.46
CA ALA A 233 -0.39 -9.67 11.40
C ALA A 233 -0.04 -8.65 10.32
N PHE A 234 -0.43 -8.93 9.08
CA PHE A 234 -0.32 -7.98 7.98
C PHE A 234 -1.68 -7.34 7.70
N TYR A 235 -1.64 -6.03 7.53
CA TYR A 235 -2.79 -5.22 7.14
C TYR A 235 -2.44 -4.44 5.90
N ALA A 236 -3.37 -4.35 4.94
CA ALA A 236 -3.23 -3.54 3.72
C ALA A 236 -4.32 -2.46 3.66
N GLU A 237 -4.10 -1.47 2.83
CA GLU A 237 -5.12 -0.49 2.45
C GLU A 237 -6.30 -1.19 1.74
N LYS A 238 -7.47 -0.59 1.72
CA LYS A 238 -8.65 -1.16 1.05
C LYS A 238 -8.41 -1.35 -0.46
N ASN A 239 -7.76 -0.39 -1.09
CA ASN A 239 -7.44 -0.39 -2.53
C ASN A 239 -5.94 -0.12 -2.71
N PRO A 240 -5.08 -1.11 -2.45
CA PRO A 240 -3.63 -0.93 -2.59
C PRO A 240 -3.26 -0.71 -4.05
N ILE A 241 -2.27 0.16 -4.27
CA ILE A 241 -1.79 0.52 -5.60
C ILE A 241 -0.94 -0.62 -6.17
N ILE A 242 -1.05 -0.86 -7.49
CA ILE A 242 -0.19 -1.80 -8.23
C ILE A 242 1.28 -1.44 -7.99
N GLY A 243 2.12 -2.46 -7.83
CA GLY A 243 3.54 -2.28 -7.52
C GLY A 243 3.80 -1.96 -6.04
N THR A 244 2.87 -2.24 -5.12
CA THR A 244 3.07 -2.16 -3.67
C THR A 244 2.96 -3.53 -3.01
N ILE A 245 3.57 -3.69 -1.85
CA ILE A 245 3.48 -4.96 -1.11
C ILE A 245 2.03 -5.30 -0.71
N GLY A 246 1.19 -4.29 -0.51
CA GLY A 246 -0.24 -4.46 -0.21
C GLY A 246 -1.05 -5.03 -1.38
N TYR A 247 -0.66 -4.72 -2.62
CA TYR A 247 -1.29 -5.25 -3.84
C TYR A 247 -0.78 -6.64 -4.20
N THR A 248 0.41 -6.99 -3.73
CA THR A 248 1.14 -8.18 -4.15
C THR A 248 0.36 -9.48 -3.92
N ARG A 249 0.36 -10.34 -4.93
CA ARG A 249 -0.22 -11.69 -4.88
C ARG A 249 0.88 -12.74 -4.75
N GLN A 250 0.79 -13.57 -3.73
CA GLN A 250 1.67 -14.73 -3.60
C GLN A 250 1.20 -15.87 -4.51
N ILE A 251 2.08 -16.31 -5.43
CA ILE A 251 1.81 -17.40 -6.39
C ILE A 251 2.22 -18.74 -5.81
N GLN A 252 3.34 -18.79 -5.07
CA GLN A 252 3.94 -20.01 -4.58
C GLN A 252 4.58 -19.82 -3.20
N GLY A 253 4.83 -20.91 -2.51
CA GLY A 253 5.68 -21.00 -1.32
C GLY A 253 4.94 -21.00 0.00
N LYS A 254 5.70 -21.00 1.10
CA LYS A 254 5.15 -20.88 2.46
C LYS A 254 4.55 -19.49 2.68
N ALA A 255 3.66 -19.37 3.67
CA ALA A 255 3.16 -18.08 4.12
C ALA A 255 4.31 -17.11 4.43
N LEU A 256 4.11 -15.84 4.09
CA LEU A 256 5.07 -14.77 4.37
C LEU A 256 5.24 -14.57 5.88
N SER A 257 6.47 -14.32 6.31
CA SER A 257 6.77 -13.85 7.66
C SER A 257 6.76 -12.32 7.71
N TYR A 258 6.78 -11.75 8.91
CA TYR A 258 6.95 -10.32 9.13
C TYR A 258 8.19 -9.79 8.40
N ASN A 259 9.34 -10.46 8.59
CA ASN A 259 10.59 -10.05 7.97
C ASN A 259 10.56 -10.20 6.42
N ASN A 260 9.88 -11.23 5.89
CA ASN A 260 9.74 -11.35 4.43
C ASN A 260 8.97 -10.19 3.83
N ILE A 261 7.91 -9.71 4.51
CA ILE A 261 7.13 -8.55 4.04
C ILE A 261 7.98 -7.29 4.10
N ALA A 262 8.68 -7.03 5.20
CA ALA A 262 9.54 -5.86 5.36
C ALA A 262 10.71 -5.84 4.34
N ASP A 263 11.37 -6.99 4.13
CA ASP A 263 12.46 -7.11 3.16
C ASP A 263 11.95 -7.01 1.71
N ALA A 264 10.76 -7.57 1.41
CA ALA A 264 10.15 -7.48 0.08
C ALA A 264 9.69 -6.06 -0.24
N ASP A 265 9.16 -5.32 0.75
CA ASP A 265 8.82 -3.91 0.61
C ASP A 265 10.08 -3.06 0.30
N ALA A 266 11.15 -3.25 1.08
CA ALA A 266 12.41 -2.56 0.84
C ALA A 266 13.02 -2.89 -0.54
N ALA A 267 12.93 -4.15 -0.99
CA ALA A 267 13.40 -4.57 -2.30
C ALA A 267 12.56 -3.94 -3.42
N LEU A 268 11.23 -3.92 -3.26
CA LEU A 268 10.30 -3.34 -4.21
C LEU A 268 10.46 -1.83 -4.33
N GLU A 269 10.62 -1.12 -3.22
CA GLU A 269 10.87 0.31 -3.25
C GLU A 269 12.23 0.67 -3.85
N CYS A 270 13.25 -0.18 -3.68
CA CYS A 270 14.55 0.01 -4.31
C CYS A 270 14.50 -0.24 -5.83
N ILE A 271 13.86 -1.32 -6.28
CA ILE A 271 13.81 -1.65 -7.71
C ILE A 271 13.06 -0.61 -8.54
N LYS A 272 12.09 0.08 -7.95
CA LYS A 272 11.33 1.15 -8.59
C LYS A 272 12.13 2.42 -8.88
N GLU A 273 13.32 2.56 -8.34
CA GLU A 273 14.23 3.67 -8.71
C GLU A 273 14.81 3.50 -10.13
N PHE A 274 14.62 2.33 -10.75
CA PHE A 274 15.22 1.95 -12.02
C PHE A 274 14.15 1.55 -13.03
N ASP A 275 13.94 2.39 -14.03
CA ASP A 275 13.03 2.16 -15.16
C ASP A 275 13.74 2.21 -16.54
N GLU A 276 15.04 2.59 -16.54
CA GLU A 276 15.82 2.80 -17.74
C GLU A 276 16.37 1.51 -18.38
N ALA A 277 16.50 0.42 -17.62
CA ALA A 277 17.02 -0.86 -18.08
C ALA A 277 16.55 -2.03 -17.18
N PRO A 278 16.67 -3.28 -17.62
CA PRO A 278 16.47 -4.46 -16.78
C PRO A 278 17.34 -4.40 -15.53
N ALA A 279 16.73 -4.53 -14.37
CA ALA A 279 17.37 -4.33 -13.08
C ALA A 279 17.09 -5.47 -12.10
N CYS A 280 18.07 -5.72 -11.23
CA CYS A 280 17.97 -6.66 -10.11
C CYS A 280 18.40 -5.98 -8.81
N VAL A 281 17.59 -6.14 -7.76
CA VAL A 281 17.89 -5.73 -6.39
C VAL A 281 17.84 -6.95 -5.48
N ILE A 282 18.90 -7.17 -4.70
CA ILE A 282 18.95 -8.19 -3.66
C ILE A 282 18.98 -7.50 -2.30
N VAL A 283 18.03 -7.83 -1.45
CA VAL A 283 17.86 -7.25 -0.11
C VAL A 283 18.09 -8.28 0.98
N LYS A 284 18.73 -7.86 2.03
CA LYS A 284 18.86 -8.59 3.30
C LYS A 284 18.70 -7.62 4.47
N HIS A 285 17.76 -7.94 5.39
CA HIS A 285 17.46 -7.11 6.56
C HIS A 285 17.14 -5.66 6.17
N ALA A 286 16.22 -5.52 5.22
CA ALA A 286 15.74 -4.24 4.67
C ALA A 286 16.84 -3.32 4.08
N ASN A 287 18.00 -3.87 3.73
CA ASN A 287 19.06 -3.15 3.03
C ASN A 287 19.42 -3.83 1.71
N PRO A 288 19.61 -3.07 0.62
CA PRO A 288 20.23 -3.59 -0.59
C PRO A 288 21.65 -4.08 -0.30
N CYS A 289 21.93 -5.34 -0.62
CA CYS A 289 23.27 -5.90 -0.56
C CYS A 289 23.88 -6.15 -1.95
N GLY A 290 23.06 -6.07 -2.99
CA GLY A 290 23.50 -6.13 -4.38
C GLY A 290 22.44 -5.53 -5.29
N VAL A 291 22.86 -4.59 -6.16
CA VAL A 291 21.99 -3.94 -7.16
C VAL A 291 22.76 -3.86 -8.46
N ALA A 292 22.11 -4.14 -9.58
CA ALA A 292 22.69 -3.95 -10.90
C ALA A 292 21.63 -3.72 -11.97
N LEU A 293 22.03 -2.96 -12.99
CA LEU A 293 21.34 -2.78 -14.26
C LEU A 293 22.15 -3.44 -15.37
N GLU A 294 21.44 -4.06 -16.32
CA GLU A 294 22.05 -4.72 -17.46
C GLU A 294 21.09 -4.81 -18.66
N SER A 295 21.61 -5.34 -19.77
CA SER A 295 20.86 -5.55 -21.00
C SER A 295 19.74 -6.60 -20.90
N ASN A 296 19.78 -7.46 -19.88
CA ASN A 296 18.75 -8.43 -19.55
C ASN A 296 18.80 -8.77 -18.05
N LEU A 297 17.73 -9.39 -17.52
CA LEU A 297 17.60 -9.71 -16.11
C LEU A 297 18.59 -10.77 -15.62
N GLU A 298 19.00 -11.71 -16.47
CA GLU A 298 19.96 -12.75 -16.14
C GLU A 298 21.32 -12.14 -15.79
N LEU A 299 21.80 -11.20 -16.60
CA LEU A 299 23.05 -10.49 -16.36
C LEU A 299 22.93 -9.54 -15.18
N ALA A 300 21.81 -8.82 -15.06
CA ALA A 300 21.54 -7.95 -13.90
C ALA A 300 21.57 -8.75 -12.58
N TYR A 301 20.94 -9.93 -12.55
CA TYR A 301 20.99 -10.81 -11.38
C TYR A 301 22.41 -11.28 -11.07
N LEU A 302 23.15 -11.74 -12.06
CA LEU A 302 24.53 -12.24 -11.86
C LEU A 302 25.45 -11.15 -11.32
N LYS A 303 25.35 -9.92 -11.84
CA LYS A 303 26.09 -8.75 -11.32
C LYS A 303 25.66 -8.41 -9.89
N ALA A 304 24.35 -8.25 -9.63
CA ALA A 304 23.84 -7.93 -8.30
C ALA A 304 24.26 -8.98 -7.26
N PHE A 305 24.18 -10.27 -7.61
CA PHE A 305 24.61 -11.37 -6.73
C PHE A 305 26.12 -11.31 -6.43
N SER A 306 26.95 -10.91 -7.39
CA SER A 306 28.40 -10.84 -7.22
C SER A 306 28.85 -9.75 -6.24
N THR A 307 28.01 -8.78 -5.92
CA THR A 307 28.32 -7.70 -4.96
C THR A 307 28.59 -8.24 -3.55
N ASP A 308 27.71 -9.12 -3.06
CA ASP A 308 27.83 -9.72 -1.72
C ASP A 308 27.12 -11.08 -1.68
N PRO A 309 27.72 -12.14 -2.25
CA PRO A 309 27.11 -13.47 -2.29
C PRO A 309 26.79 -14.04 -0.91
N THR A 310 27.58 -13.65 0.10
CA THR A 310 27.39 -14.09 1.48
C THR A 310 26.11 -13.51 2.09
N SER A 311 25.88 -12.20 1.94
CA SER A 311 24.65 -11.56 2.43
C SER A 311 23.42 -11.91 1.58
N ALA A 312 23.59 -12.19 0.30
CA ALA A 312 22.51 -12.59 -0.60
C ALA A 312 21.87 -13.93 -0.19
N PHE A 313 22.59 -14.80 0.53
CA PHE A 313 22.05 -16.08 0.98
C PHE A 313 20.81 -15.89 1.88
N GLY A 314 19.68 -16.48 1.47
CA GLY A 314 18.41 -16.33 2.16
C GLY A 314 17.84 -14.89 2.11
N GLY A 315 18.22 -14.12 1.12
CA GLY A 315 17.70 -12.78 0.86
C GLY A 315 16.41 -12.76 0.06
N VAL A 316 15.97 -11.55 -0.25
CA VAL A 316 14.83 -11.24 -1.13
C VAL A 316 15.36 -10.63 -2.41
N ILE A 317 14.85 -11.08 -3.55
CA ILE A 317 15.23 -10.57 -4.87
C ILE A 317 14.03 -9.85 -5.50
N ALA A 318 14.26 -8.63 -6.00
CA ALA A 318 13.27 -7.89 -6.78
C ALA A 318 13.77 -7.64 -8.20
N PHE A 319 12.85 -7.72 -9.16
CA PHE A 319 13.07 -7.41 -10.57
C PHE A 319 12.07 -6.37 -11.05
N ASN A 320 12.46 -5.54 -12.03
CA ASN A 320 11.57 -4.53 -12.64
C ASN A 320 10.88 -4.99 -13.91
N ASP A 321 11.14 -6.22 -14.36
CA ASP A 321 10.57 -6.78 -15.58
C ASP A 321 10.17 -8.25 -15.35
N LYS A 322 9.60 -8.88 -16.38
CA LYS A 322 9.11 -10.25 -16.39
C LYS A 322 10.23 -11.28 -16.18
N VAL A 323 10.06 -12.14 -15.19
CA VAL A 323 11.01 -13.23 -14.90
C VAL A 323 10.87 -14.36 -15.91
N THR A 324 11.97 -14.65 -16.61
CA THR A 324 12.05 -15.71 -17.62
C THR A 324 12.35 -17.08 -17.00
N LYS A 325 12.09 -18.15 -17.77
CA LYS A 325 12.51 -19.51 -17.41
C LYS A 325 14.02 -19.60 -17.14
N GLN A 326 14.82 -19.02 -18.03
CA GLN A 326 16.29 -19.06 -17.93
C GLN A 326 16.78 -18.39 -16.65
N LEU A 327 16.23 -17.22 -16.31
CA LEU A 327 16.54 -16.55 -15.05
C LEU A 327 16.17 -17.41 -13.83
N ALA A 328 15.00 -18.05 -13.86
CA ALA A 328 14.56 -18.94 -12.79
C ALA A 328 15.49 -20.13 -12.57
N GLU A 329 16.00 -20.74 -13.65
CA GLU A 329 16.99 -21.82 -13.61
C GLU A 329 18.30 -21.34 -12.98
N ILE A 330 18.84 -20.19 -13.40
CA ILE A 330 20.06 -19.59 -12.85
C ILE A 330 19.93 -19.32 -11.35
N ILE A 331 18.82 -18.70 -10.91
CA ILE A 331 18.59 -18.39 -9.49
C ILE A 331 18.51 -19.68 -8.67
N THR A 332 17.76 -20.66 -9.16
CA THR A 332 17.51 -21.91 -8.43
C THR A 332 18.78 -22.72 -8.20
N GLU A 333 19.72 -22.68 -9.16
CA GLU A 333 21.03 -23.33 -9.08
C GLU A 333 21.99 -22.54 -8.16
N LYS A 334 21.99 -21.21 -8.25
CA LYS A 334 23.06 -20.37 -7.72
C LYS A 334 22.94 -20.04 -6.24
N GLN A 335 21.70 -19.82 -5.73
CA GLN A 335 21.54 -19.41 -4.32
C GLN A 335 20.27 -19.95 -3.64
N PHE A 336 20.31 -19.99 -2.31
CA PHE A 336 19.12 -20.11 -1.51
C PHE A 336 18.45 -18.73 -1.37
N VAL A 337 17.19 -18.62 -1.84
CA VAL A 337 16.37 -17.40 -1.83
C VAL A 337 15.10 -17.64 -1.01
N GLU A 338 14.69 -16.68 -0.21
CA GLU A 338 13.43 -16.78 0.54
C GLU A 338 12.23 -16.23 -0.22
N VAL A 339 12.41 -15.11 -0.93
CA VAL A 339 11.34 -14.42 -1.67
C VAL A 339 11.89 -13.89 -3.00
N ILE A 340 11.13 -14.05 -4.07
CA ILE A 340 11.32 -13.34 -5.33
C ILE A 340 10.07 -12.52 -5.59
N ILE A 341 10.24 -11.23 -5.92
CA ILE A 341 9.16 -10.32 -6.26
C ILE A 341 9.42 -9.69 -7.62
N ALA A 342 8.42 -9.74 -8.50
CA ALA A 342 8.49 -9.17 -9.83
C ALA A 342 7.09 -8.80 -10.34
N PRO A 343 7.01 -7.94 -11.39
CA PRO A 343 5.73 -7.56 -11.99
C PRO A 343 5.02 -8.74 -12.67
N GLU A 344 5.78 -9.66 -13.29
CA GLU A 344 5.25 -10.79 -14.05
C GLU A 344 6.23 -11.96 -14.07
N TYR A 345 5.74 -13.17 -14.37
CA TYR A 345 6.52 -14.41 -14.52
C TYR A 345 6.04 -15.17 -15.73
N GLU A 346 6.97 -15.78 -16.47
CA GLU A 346 6.63 -16.82 -17.46
C GLU A 346 6.06 -18.05 -16.73
N GLU A 347 5.11 -18.75 -17.35
CA GLU A 347 4.56 -19.99 -16.79
C GLU A 347 5.66 -21.03 -16.54
N ASP A 348 6.59 -21.16 -17.49
CA ASP A 348 7.75 -22.06 -17.39
C ASP A 348 8.70 -21.66 -16.24
N ALA A 349 8.84 -20.37 -15.92
CA ALA A 349 9.61 -19.90 -14.78
C ALA A 349 8.99 -20.36 -13.45
N ILE A 350 7.66 -20.29 -13.35
CA ILE A 350 6.92 -20.79 -12.18
C ILE A 350 7.13 -22.29 -12.03
N GLU A 351 7.10 -23.07 -13.13
CA GLU A 351 7.36 -24.51 -13.09
C GLU A 351 8.78 -24.84 -12.56
N VAL A 352 9.79 -24.08 -12.97
CA VAL A 352 11.16 -24.22 -12.44
C VAL A 352 11.18 -23.96 -10.93
N PHE A 353 10.53 -22.90 -10.46
CA PHE A 353 10.52 -22.55 -9.03
C PHE A 353 9.77 -23.56 -8.16
N LYS A 354 8.85 -24.37 -8.69
CA LYS A 354 8.14 -25.43 -7.94
C LYS A 354 9.07 -26.47 -7.30
N ILE A 355 10.29 -26.63 -7.82
CA ILE A 355 11.33 -27.50 -7.24
C ILE A 355 11.69 -27.03 -5.81
N LYS A 356 11.64 -25.73 -5.56
CA LYS A 356 11.92 -25.09 -4.27
C LYS A 356 10.61 -24.77 -3.52
N LYS A 357 9.91 -25.76 -3.01
CA LYS A 357 8.57 -25.67 -2.39
C LYS A 357 8.41 -24.55 -1.33
N ASN A 358 9.49 -24.14 -0.68
CA ASN A 358 9.48 -23.12 0.36
C ASN A 358 9.70 -21.70 -0.16
N LEU A 359 10.23 -21.56 -1.38
CA LEU A 359 10.48 -20.28 -2.05
C LEU A 359 9.15 -19.57 -2.31
N ARG A 360 9.05 -18.33 -1.88
CA ARG A 360 7.86 -17.49 -2.05
C ARG A 360 8.02 -16.67 -3.33
N ILE A 361 7.08 -16.84 -4.24
CA ILE A 361 7.00 -16.08 -5.49
C ILE A 361 5.87 -15.08 -5.36
N LEU A 362 6.19 -13.80 -5.51
CA LEU A 362 5.29 -12.68 -5.35
C LEU A 362 5.13 -11.92 -6.67
N ASN A 363 3.89 -11.79 -7.13
CA ASN A 363 3.54 -10.97 -8.28
C ASN A 363 3.00 -9.63 -7.77
N CYS A 364 3.69 -8.53 -8.05
CA CYS A 364 3.30 -7.18 -7.64
C CYS A 364 2.55 -6.41 -8.73
N GLY A 365 2.38 -6.99 -9.91
CA GLY A 365 1.80 -6.34 -11.08
C GLY A 365 2.75 -5.32 -11.70
N GLN A 366 2.48 -4.97 -12.95
CA GLN A 366 3.28 -3.97 -13.67
C GLN A 366 2.88 -2.58 -13.18
N TRP A 367 3.81 -1.88 -12.55
CA TRP A 367 3.65 -0.46 -12.21
C TRP A 367 4.01 0.41 -13.40
N GLU A 368 3.34 1.54 -13.53
CA GLU A 368 3.59 2.52 -14.58
C GLU A 368 4.07 3.85 -13.99
N GLY A 369 5.11 4.41 -14.60
CA GLY A 369 5.57 5.76 -14.33
C GLY A 369 6.14 6.00 -12.93
N LYS A 370 6.12 7.31 -12.52
CA LYS A 370 6.68 7.76 -11.25
C LYS A 370 5.88 7.23 -10.05
N GLN A 371 6.59 6.96 -8.96
CA GLN A 371 5.96 6.59 -7.68
C GLN A 371 4.89 7.62 -7.29
N GLN A 372 3.72 7.11 -6.88
CA GLN A 372 2.64 7.97 -6.39
C GLN A 372 2.95 8.46 -4.97
N PRO A 373 2.59 9.72 -4.63
CA PRO A 373 2.77 10.21 -3.27
C PRO A 373 1.99 9.35 -2.25
N TRP A 374 2.63 8.99 -1.16
CA TRP A 374 2.02 8.31 -0.03
C TRP A 374 2.64 8.78 1.30
N GLN A 375 2.01 8.46 2.42
CA GLN A 375 2.48 8.87 3.73
C GLN A 375 3.16 7.71 4.46
N MET A 376 4.35 7.95 4.96
CA MET A 376 5.07 7.01 5.82
C MET A 376 4.66 7.22 7.28
N PHE A 377 4.40 6.12 7.97
CA PHE A 377 4.05 6.09 9.38
C PHE A 377 5.14 5.40 10.21
N LYS A 378 5.63 6.08 11.22
CA LYS A 378 6.55 5.48 12.21
C LYS A 378 5.93 5.56 13.59
N ARG A 379 5.52 4.40 14.13
CA ARG A 379 4.98 4.32 15.47
C ARG A 379 6.07 4.64 16.50
N VAL A 380 5.81 5.60 17.37
CA VAL A 380 6.61 5.89 18.55
C VAL A 380 5.79 5.64 19.80
N ASN A 381 6.44 5.44 20.95
CA ASN A 381 5.68 5.23 22.18
C ASN A 381 4.83 6.45 22.52
N GLY A 382 3.53 6.28 22.58
CA GLY A 382 2.55 7.35 22.84
C GLY A 382 2.17 8.20 21.61
N GLY A 383 2.72 7.95 20.41
CA GLY A 383 2.43 8.79 19.24
C GLY A 383 2.71 8.13 17.90
N LEU A 384 2.55 8.91 16.85
CA LEU A 384 2.80 8.54 15.46
C LEU A 384 3.56 9.68 14.78
N LEU A 385 4.69 9.38 14.15
CA LEU A 385 5.34 10.28 13.21
C LEU A 385 4.75 10.02 11.83
N VAL A 386 4.40 11.08 11.14
CA VAL A 386 3.86 11.05 9.77
C VAL A 386 4.70 11.96 8.91
N GLN A 387 5.10 11.49 7.75
CA GLN A 387 5.80 12.28 6.74
C GLN A 387 5.41 11.79 5.35
N ASP A 388 5.66 12.60 4.34
CA ASP A 388 5.57 12.14 2.96
C ASP A 388 6.70 11.15 2.66
N ALA A 389 6.42 10.17 1.81
CA ALA A 389 7.45 9.26 1.33
C ALA A 389 8.48 10.02 0.49
N ASP A 390 9.74 9.63 0.62
CA ASP A 390 10.81 10.17 -0.20
C ASP A 390 10.76 9.57 -1.61
N ILE A 391 9.95 10.20 -2.47
CA ILE A 391 9.78 9.85 -3.87
C ILE A 391 10.48 10.84 -4.82
N LEU A 392 11.27 11.77 -4.26
CA LEU A 392 11.97 12.78 -5.04
C LEU A 392 12.96 12.09 -5.99
N GLN A 393 12.80 12.32 -7.28
CA GLN A 393 13.70 11.83 -8.30
C GLN A 393 14.92 12.74 -8.44
N LEU A 394 16.05 12.18 -8.85
CA LEU A 394 17.25 12.94 -9.16
C LEU A 394 16.96 13.84 -10.37
N ASP A 395 17.17 15.14 -10.20
CA ASP A 395 17.05 16.14 -11.25
C ASP A 395 18.44 16.48 -11.81
N ASP A 396 18.69 16.06 -13.04
CA ASP A 396 19.97 16.27 -13.70
C ASP A 396 20.35 17.75 -13.82
N SER A 397 19.36 18.65 -13.86
CA SER A 397 19.58 20.10 -13.94
C SER A 397 20.11 20.71 -12.64
N GLN A 398 19.95 20.00 -11.52
CA GLN A 398 20.41 20.42 -10.19
C GLN A 398 21.78 19.82 -9.82
N LEU A 399 22.33 18.94 -10.66
CA LEU A 399 23.64 18.37 -10.43
C LEU A 399 24.74 19.39 -10.70
N GLU A 400 25.58 19.66 -9.71
CA GLU A 400 26.69 20.59 -9.81
C GLU A 400 28.03 19.84 -9.68
N VAL A 401 28.86 19.91 -10.72
CA VAL A 401 30.25 19.42 -10.65
C VAL A 401 31.09 20.48 -9.97
N VAL A 402 31.39 20.27 -8.68
CA VAL A 402 32.12 21.22 -7.84
C VAL A 402 33.62 21.04 -7.83
N SER A 403 34.13 19.90 -8.32
CA SER A 403 35.55 19.62 -8.47
C SER A 403 36.12 20.21 -9.77
N LYS A 404 37.45 20.41 -9.82
CA LYS A 404 38.16 20.81 -11.04
C LYS A 404 38.07 19.76 -12.14
N LYS A 405 38.15 18.47 -11.74
CA LYS A 405 38.02 17.34 -12.66
C LYS A 405 36.58 17.11 -13.04
N GLN A 406 36.34 16.91 -14.33
CA GLN A 406 35.03 16.57 -14.86
C GLN A 406 34.81 15.07 -14.89
N PRO A 407 33.58 14.57 -14.68
CA PRO A 407 33.26 13.15 -14.82
C PRO A 407 33.30 12.71 -16.29
N THR A 408 33.68 11.46 -16.52
CA THR A 408 33.39 10.81 -17.79
C THR A 408 31.90 10.46 -17.86
N GLU A 409 31.37 10.14 -19.05
CA GLU A 409 29.99 9.69 -19.23
C GLU A 409 29.68 8.46 -18.36
N GLN A 410 30.59 7.48 -18.32
CA GLN A 410 30.44 6.30 -17.48
C GLN A 410 30.44 6.65 -15.99
N GLN A 411 31.34 7.52 -15.55
CA GLN A 411 31.34 7.95 -14.14
C GLN A 411 30.05 8.67 -13.76
N MET A 412 29.49 9.50 -14.65
CA MET A 412 28.23 10.17 -14.40
C MET A 412 27.08 9.16 -14.28
N ALA A 413 27.02 8.14 -15.15
CA ALA A 413 26.03 7.07 -15.09
C ALA A 413 26.16 6.27 -13.78
N ASP A 414 27.36 5.88 -13.41
CA ASP A 414 27.63 5.13 -12.16
C ASP A 414 27.32 5.96 -10.92
N LEU A 415 27.60 7.27 -10.91
CA LEU A 415 27.28 8.17 -9.79
C LEU A 415 25.76 8.29 -9.60
N LYS A 416 24.99 8.49 -10.68
CA LYS A 416 23.53 8.53 -10.63
C LYS A 416 22.93 7.21 -10.15
N PHE A 417 23.45 6.09 -10.66
CA PHE A 417 23.07 4.76 -10.21
C PHE A 417 23.36 4.58 -8.71
N ALA A 418 24.56 4.88 -8.25
CA ALA A 418 24.95 4.75 -6.85
C ALA A 418 24.10 5.65 -5.94
N TRP A 419 23.72 6.84 -6.41
CA TRP A 419 22.84 7.77 -5.70
C TRP A 419 21.44 7.19 -5.49
N LYS A 420 20.82 6.63 -6.54
CA LYS A 420 19.53 5.94 -6.46
C LYS A 420 19.56 4.79 -5.44
N VAL A 421 20.66 4.02 -5.42
CA VAL A 421 20.84 2.94 -4.43
C VAL A 421 20.99 3.53 -3.01
N ALA A 422 21.84 4.56 -2.84
CA ALA A 422 22.11 5.15 -1.53
C ALA A 422 20.86 5.69 -0.84
N LYS A 423 19.91 6.25 -1.60
CA LYS A 423 18.58 6.66 -1.13
C LYS A 423 17.82 5.54 -0.42
N ARG A 424 18.03 4.28 -0.79
CA ARG A 424 17.32 3.10 -0.25
C ARG A 424 18.11 2.32 0.78
N VAL A 425 19.34 2.72 1.07
CA VAL A 425 20.20 2.13 2.11
C VAL A 425 20.00 2.85 3.44
N LYS A 426 20.00 2.10 4.53
CA LYS A 426 19.88 2.68 5.89
C LYS A 426 21.06 3.58 6.23
N SER A 427 20.75 4.78 6.75
CA SER A 427 21.72 5.82 7.10
C SER A 427 22.61 5.41 8.29
N ASN A 428 23.90 5.85 8.36
CA ASN A 428 24.56 6.55 7.27
C ASN A 428 24.88 5.57 6.13
N ALA A 429 24.50 5.93 4.91
CA ALA A 429 24.67 5.09 3.73
C ALA A 429 25.87 5.50 2.88
N ILE A 430 26.71 4.55 2.54
CA ILE A 430 27.77 4.67 1.53
C ILE A 430 27.64 3.54 0.53
N VAL A 431 27.58 3.87 -0.75
CA VAL A 431 27.48 2.92 -1.85
C VAL A 431 28.66 3.12 -2.80
N TYR A 432 29.43 2.06 -3.03
CA TYR A 432 30.45 1.99 -4.08
C TYR A 432 29.84 1.32 -5.30
N ALA A 433 30.07 1.90 -6.48
CA ALA A 433 29.54 1.38 -7.74
C ALA A 433 30.55 1.50 -8.88
N ASN A 434 30.38 0.62 -9.85
CA ASN A 434 31.12 0.64 -11.11
C ASN A 434 30.33 -0.17 -12.16
N ASP A 435 30.25 0.31 -13.37
CA ASP A 435 29.58 -0.37 -14.50
C ASP A 435 28.12 -0.74 -14.16
N LEU A 436 27.37 0.25 -13.62
CA LEU A 436 25.97 0.15 -13.22
C LEU A 436 25.68 -1.03 -12.26
N MET A 437 26.66 -1.40 -11.43
CA MET A 437 26.46 -2.36 -10.33
C MET A 437 27.08 -1.84 -9.04
N THR A 438 26.51 -2.22 -7.92
CA THR A 438 27.12 -2.02 -6.61
C THR A 438 28.33 -2.94 -6.47
N ILE A 439 29.41 -2.42 -5.91
CA ILE A 439 30.60 -3.21 -5.57
C ILE A 439 30.84 -3.29 -4.07
N GLY A 440 30.14 -2.47 -3.30
CA GLY A 440 30.18 -2.50 -1.84
C GLY A 440 29.15 -1.54 -1.25
N VAL A 441 28.45 -1.98 -0.21
CA VAL A 441 27.43 -1.19 0.49
C VAL A 441 27.74 -1.16 1.98
N GLY A 442 27.89 0.04 2.53
CA GLY A 442 27.97 0.29 3.97
C GLY A 442 26.71 0.95 4.47
N ALA A 443 25.95 0.25 5.32
CA ALA A 443 24.63 0.65 5.79
C ALA A 443 24.56 0.74 7.32
N GLY A 444 23.70 1.63 7.83
CA GLY A 444 23.24 1.62 9.22
C GLY A 444 24.33 1.95 10.26
N GLN A 445 25.35 2.71 9.88
CA GLN A 445 26.44 3.05 10.81
C GLN A 445 26.29 4.46 11.37
N MET A 446 26.75 4.67 12.61
CA MET A 446 26.76 5.97 13.25
C MET A 446 27.77 6.94 12.62
N SER A 447 28.70 6.44 11.81
CA SER A 447 29.73 7.24 11.16
C SER A 447 29.86 6.88 9.68
N ARG A 448 29.87 7.91 8.79
CA ARG A 448 30.07 7.75 7.35
C ARG A 448 31.40 7.11 6.99
N VAL A 449 32.45 7.47 7.73
CA VAL A 449 33.78 6.87 7.56
C VAL A 449 33.75 5.35 7.84
N VAL A 450 32.97 4.91 8.83
CA VAL A 450 32.80 3.47 9.11
C VAL A 450 31.99 2.80 7.99
N SER A 451 30.91 3.43 7.51
CA SER A 451 30.16 2.90 6.35
C SER A 451 31.04 2.76 5.10
N ALA A 452 31.90 3.74 4.82
CA ALA A 452 32.85 3.68 3.71
C ALA A 452 33.86 2.51 3.88
N LYS A 453 34.37 2.31 5.08
CA LYS A 453 35.26 1.16 5.38
C LYS A 453 34.54 -0.18 5.16
N ILE A 454 33.30 -0.30 5.63
CA ILE A 454 32.49 -1.52 5.44
C ILE A 454 32.26 -1.78 3.96
N ALA A 455 31.90 -0.76 3.16
CA ALA A 455 31.73 -0.90 1.72
C ALA A 455 33.02 -1.41 1.05
N GLY A 456 34.19 -0.87 1.45
CA GLY A 456 35.49 -1.32 0.96
C GLY A 456 35.83 -2.76 1.36
N ILE A 457 35.57 -3.17 2.61
CA ILE A 457 35.77 -4.54 3.09
C ILE A 457 34.91 -5.51 2.28
N LYS A 458 33.62 -5.20 2.10
CA LYS A 458 32.70 -6.05 1.33
C LYS A 458 33.14 -6.20 -0.12
N ALA A 459 33.59 -5.12 -0.76
CA ALA A 459 34.15 -5.17 -2.10
C ALA A 459 35.40 -6.09 -2.16
N GLN A 460 36.28 -5.99 -1.17
CA GLN A 460 37.47 -6.86 -1.09
C GLN A 460 37.09 -8.33 -0.89
N ASP A 461 36.16 -8.62 0.01
CA ASP A 461 35.70 -9.99 0.31
C ASP A 461 35.07 -10.64 -0.95
N ALA A 462 34.37 -9.83 -1.75
CA ALA A 462 33.79 -10.25 -3.03
C ALA A 462 34.82 -10.26 -4.19
N SER A 463 36.11 -9.91 -3.93
CA SER A 463 37.16 -9.77 -4.95
C SER A 463 36.82 -8.73 -6.03
N LEU A 464 36.02 -7.73 -5.71
CA LEU A 464 35.66 -6.64 -6.61
C LEU A 464 36.67 -5.48 -6.48
N LYS A 465 36.99 -4.87 -7.62
CA LYS A 465 37.98 -3.81 -7.69
C LYS A 465 37.35 -2.46 -7.30
N VAL A 466 37.82 -1.85 -6.21
CA VAL A 466 37.41 -0.50 -5.79
C VAL A 466 38.11 0.60 -6.60
N THR A 467 39.38 0.36 -7.03
CA THR A 467 40.14 1.40 -7.77
C THR A 467 39.43 1.80 -9.06
N GLY A 468 39.13 3.09 -9.19
CA GLY A 468 38.46 3.67 -10.34
C GLY A 468 36.95 3.72 -10.23
N SER A 469 36.36 3.12 -9.19
CA SER A 469 34.91 3.14 -8.94
C SER A 469 34.43 4.51 -8.43
N VAL A 470 33.10 4.64 -8.30
CA VAL A 470 32.45 5.83 -7.77
C VAL A 470 31.88 5.55 -6.37
N MET A 471 31.60 6.62 -5.62
CA MET A 471 30.98 6.56 -4.30
C MET A 471 29.78 7.51 -4.22
N ALA A 472 28.66 7.02 -3.68
CA ALA A 472 27.55 7.85 -3.25
C ALA A 472 27.43 7.89 -1.73
N SER A 473 27.05 9.06 -1.19
CA SER A 473 26.75 9.26 0.23
C SER A 473 25.37 9.91 0.39
N ASP A 474 24.52 9.35 1.23
CA ASP A 474 23.15 9.82 1.50
C ASP A 474 23.05 11.25 2.07
N ALA A 475 24.16 11.78 2.63
CA ALA A 475 24.29 13.13 3.13
C ALA A 475 25.72 13.66 2.95
N PHE A 476 25.94 14.94 3.25
CA PHE A 476 27.23 15.62 3.10
C PHE A 476 28.33 15.05 4.02
N PHE A 477 29.59 15.19 3.58
CA PHE A 477 30.76 14.94 4.43
C PHE A 477 31.04 16.17 5.32
N PRO A 478 31.04 15.99 6.66
CA PRO A 478 31.30 17.13 7.56
C PRO A 478 32.77 17.56 7.61
N PHE A 479 33.69 16.69 7.16
CA PHE A 479 35.13 16.88 7.16
C PHE A 479 35.78 16.17 5.98
N ARG A 480 37.00 16.57 5.62
CA ARG A 480 37.76 16.00 4.51
C ARG A 480 38.15 14.51 4.69
N ASP A 481 38.18 14.04 5.95
CA ASP A 481 38.60 12.66 6.27
C ASP A 481 37.85 11.57 5.54
N GLY A 482 36.57 11.82 5.26
CA GLY A 482 35.75 10.91 4.43
C GLY A 482 36.23 10.83 2.97
N ILE A 483 36.66 11.95 2.40
CA ILE A 483 37.18 12.02 1.02
C ILE A 483 38.61 11.46 0.96
N ASP A 484 39.45 11.79 1.95
CA ASP A 484 40.80 11.24 2.05
C ASP A 484 40.75 9.68 2.13
N ALA A 485 39.83 9.13 2.94
CA ALA A 485 39.63 7.69 3.06
C ALA A 485 39.10 7.05 1.75
N ALA A 486 38.20 7.72 1.04
CA ALA A 486 37.70 7.29 -0.25
C ALA A 486 38.83 7.27 -1.31
N ALA A 487 39.64 8.32 -1.36
CA ALA A 487 40.80 8.40 -2.25
C ALA A 487 41.82 7.30 -1.95
N ALA A 488 42.14 7.06 -0.68
CA ALA A 488 43.05 5.97 -0.25
C ALA A 488 42.52 4.58 -0.65
N SER A 489 41.19 4.41 -0.74
CA SER A 489 40.54 3.18 -1.23
C SER A 489 40.52 3.08 -2.75
N GLY A 490 40.89 4.16 -3.47
CA GLY A 490 40.94 4.18 -4.93
C GLY A 490 39.66 4.69 -5.60
N ILE A 491 38.73 5.30 -4.87
CA ILE A 491 37.52 5.94 -5.43
C ILE A 491 37.95 7.10 -6.32
N ALA A 492 37.36 7.17 -7.52
CA ALA A 492 37.69 8.18 -8.53
C ALA A 492 36.68 9.34 -8.62
N ALA A 493 35.45 9.12 -8.14
CA ALA A 493 34.39 10.11 -8.19
C ALA A 493 33.42 9.95 -7.02
N VAL A 494 32.84 11.06 -6.55
CA VAL A 494 31.91 11.11 -5.39
C VAL A 494 30.68 11.92 -5.77
N ILE A 495 29.49 11.44 -5.33
CA ILE A 495 28.22 12.18 -5.37
C ILE A 495 27.68 12.30 -3.94
N GLN A 496 27.30 13.51 -3.55
CA GLN A 496 26.75 13.82 -2.24
C GLN A 496 25.87 15.07 -2.31
N PRO A 497 25.07 15.38 -1.27
CA PRO A 497 24.19 16.58 -1.31
C PRO A 497 24.93 17.92 -1.32
N GLY A 498 26.08 18.04 -0.66
CA GLY A 498 26.62 19.35 -0.29
C GLY A 498 25.84 20.01 0.85
N GLY A 499 26.12 21.29 1.13
CA GLY A 499 25.43 22.09 2.15
C GLY A 499 26.08 22.06 3.53
N SER A 500 27.32 21.57 3.65
CA SER A 500 28.14 21.70 4.86
C SER A 500 28.81 23.08 4.93
N ILE A 501 28.98 23.59 6.13
CA ILE A 501 29.82 24.79 6.38
C ILE A 501 31.26 24.58 5.87
N ARG A 502 31.68 23.32 5.73
CA ARG A 502 33.03 22.91 5.29
C ARG A 502 33.08 22.34 3.88
N ASP A 503 32.13 22.68 3.04
CA ASP A 503 32.12 22.19 1.65
C ASP A 503 33.40 22.54 0.89
N GLU A 504 33.97 23.76 1.13
CA GLU A 504 35.25 24.16 0.51
C GLU A 504 36.39 23.21 0.89
N GLU A 505 36.52 22.85 2.19
CA GLU A 505 37.52 21.90 2.67
C GLU A 505 37.37 20.51 1.99
N VAL A 506 36.14 20.07 1.81
CA VAL A 506 35.81 18.78 1.20
C VAL A 506 36.07 18.79 -0.32
N ILE A 507 35.75 19.90 -0.99
CA ILE A 507 36.05 20.12 -2.42
C ILE A 507 37.55 20.20 -2.65
N ASP A 508 38.30 20.90 -1.79
CA ASP A 508 39.76 20.98 -1.88
C ASP A 508 40.40 19.60 -1.75
N ALA A 509 39.93 18.78 -0.78
CA ALA A 509 40.39 17.40 -0.66
C ALA A 509 40.14 16.57 -1.93
N ALA A 510 38.98 16.69 -2.54
CA ALA A 510 38.68 16.01 -3.81
C ALA A 510 39.62 16.48 -4.94
N ASN A 511 39.90 17.81 -5.01
CA ASN A 511 40.84 18.37 -5.99
C ASN A 511 42.28 17.91 -5.75
N GLU A 512 42.75 17.87 -4.49
CA GLU A 512 44.08 17.35 -4.12
C GLU A 512 44.27 15.90 -4.59
N HIS A 513 43.22 15.07 -4.46
CA HIS A 513 43.22 13.68 -4.87
C HIS A 513 42.87 13.45 -6.34
N ASN A 514 42.69 14.52 -7.13
CA ASN A 514 42.26 14.45 -8.52
C ASN A 514 40.97 13.61 -8.71
N MET A 515 40.04 13.74 -7.77
CA MET A 515 38.71 13.09 -7.77
C MET A 515 37.65 14.02 -8.38
N VAL A 516 36.63 13.44 -8.97
CA VAL A 516 35.39 14.14 -9.33
C VAL A 516 34.52 14.27 -8.09
N MET A 517 33.87 15.42 -7.92
CA MET A 517 32.86 15.61 -6.89
C MET A 517 31.63 16.30 -7.48
N ILE A 518 30.46 15.72 -7.21
CA ILE A 518 29.15 16.22 -7.64
C ILE A 518 28.25 16.46 -6.43
N PHE A 519 27.63 17.63 -6.41
CA PHE A 519 26.56 17.96 -5.45
C PHE A 519 25.19 17.75 -6.07
N THR A 520 24.25 17.23 -5.27
CA THR A 520 22.84 17.01 -5.68
C THR A 520 21.89 18.06 -5.09
N GLY A 521 22.33 18.82 -4.10
CA GLY A 521 21.49 19.78 -3.35
C GLY A 521 20.44 19.15 -2.45
N VAL A 522 20.26 17.82 -2.48
CA VAL A 522 19.24 17.08 -1.74
C VAL A 522 19.85 15.89 -1.02
N ARG A 523 19.47 15.66 0.24
CA ARG A 523 19.86 14.47 1.02
C ARG A 523 18.72 13.45 1.09
N HIS A 524 19.05 12.18 1.27
CA HIS A 524 18.10 11.08 1.38
C HIS A 524 18.38 10.23 2.64
N PHE A 525 17.98 10.72 3.82
CA PHE A 525 18.07 9.89 5.03
C PHE A 525 16.99 8.81 5.06
N ASN A 526 17.40 7.59 5.38
CA ASN A 526 16.54 6.43 5.56
C ASN A 526 16.86 5.73 6.89
N HIS A 527 15.98 5.85 7.90
CA HIS A 527 16.16 5.29 9.25
C HIS A 527 15.20 4.15 9.56
#